data_b038f440b436ffeccfb8c9db4d75b65a
#
_entry.id   b038f440b436ffeccfb8c9db4d75b65a
#
_cell.length_a   1.000
_cell.length_b   1.000
_cell.length_c   1.000
_cell.angle_alpha   90.00
_cell.angle_beta   90.00
_cell.angle_gamma   90.00
#
_symmetry.space_group_name_H-M   'P 1'
#
loop_
_entity.id
_entity.type
_entity.pdbx_description
1 polymer ?
#
loop_
_entity_poly.entity_id
_entity_poly.type
_entity_poly.pdbx_seq_one_letter_code
_entity_poly.pdbx_strand_id
1 'polypeptide(L)'
;MPLTPRPNESPFRESVRVLGLYLRAQLIIAVILTGLYAVGFGLAGVPWWFLIALIGGVTSLIPHVGGLIPLALAAIADLLAGRDLTHFAITFGVWLFISILEGFVITPRLLSKPLGLRPLIVFLAVIAASFLFGPVGFILAIPALAVVMVFWRYFQRR
;
A
#
# COMPACT_ATOMS: atom_id res chain seq x y z
N MET A 1 -0.77 -20.18 -1.87
CA MET A 1 -1.92 -21.07 -2.02
C MET A 1 -3.11 -20.19 -2.38
N PRO A 2 -3.74 -20.31 -3.56
CA PRO A 2 -4.93 -19.52 -3.85
C PRO A 2 -6.01 -19.87 -2.81
N LEU A 3 -6.78 -18.87 -2.40
CA LEU A 3 -7.93 -19.07 -1.52
C LEU A 3 -8.93 -20.00 -2.22
N THR A 4 -8.74 -21.32 -2.06
CA THR A 4 -9.80 -22.27 -2.41
C THR A 4 -10.91 -22.05 -1.40
N PRO A 5 -12.10 -21.67 -1.86
CA PRO A 5 -13.25 -21.50 -0.98
C PRO A 5 -13.53 -22.85 -0.31
N ARG A 6 -13.59 -22.86 1.00
CA ARG A 6 -13.98 -24.07 1.72
C ARG A 6 -15.49 -24.29 1.54
N PRO A 7 -15.94 -25.50 1.17
CA PRO A 7 -17.34 -25.74 0.78
C PRO A 7 -18.38 -25.39 1.83
N ASN A 8 -18.01 -25.24 3.09
CA ASN A 8 -18.91 -25.04 4.24
C ASN A 8 -18.67 -23.75 5.05
N GLU A 9 -17.88 -22.78 4.55
CA GLU A 9 -17.71 -21.51 5.25
C GLU A 9 -18.83 -20.54 4.88
N SER A 10 -19.40 -19.85 5.89
CA SER A 10 -20.33 -18.74 5.64
C SER A 10 -19.58 -17.57 4.97
N PRO A 11 -20.24 -16.79 4.09
CA PRO A 11 -19.62 -15.64 3.40
C PRO A 11 -18.97 -14.64 4.38
N PHE A 12 -19.56 -14.50 5.56
CA PHE A 12 -19.04 -13.62 6.60
C PHE A 12 -17.68 -14.09 7.12
N ARG A 13 -17.51 -15.38 7.42
CA ARG A 13 -16.24 -15.93 7.88
C ARG A 13 -15.15 -15.84 6.81
N GLU A 14 -15.51 -16.08 5.57
CA GLU A 14 -14.59 -15.93 4.43
C GLU A 14 -14.15 -14.47 4.29
N SER A 15 -15.06 -13.49 4.40
CA SER A 15 -14.74 -12.07 4.36
C SER A 15 -13.78 -11.64 5.47
N VAL A 16 -14.02 -12.08 6.72
CA VAL A 16 -13.12 -11.79 7.85
C VAL A 16 -11.73 -12.38 7.62
N ARG A 17 -11.65 -13.60 7.08
CA ARG A 17 -10.37 -14.23 6.74
C ARG A 17 -9.61 -13.45 5.67
N VAL A 18 -10.31 -13.03 4.60
CA VAL A 18 -9.72 -12.26 3.51
C VAL A 18 -9.21 -10.90 3.99
N LEU A 19 -9.99 -10.21 4.84
CA LEU A 19 -9.56 -8.96 5.47
C LEU A 19 -8.34 -9.16 6.38
N GLY A 20 -8.30 -10.24 7.14
CA GLY A 20 -7.15 -10.59 7.98
C GLY A 20 -5.88 -10.83 7.15
N LEU A 21 -5.99 -11.52 6.00
CA LEU A 21 -4.88 -11.70 5.08
C LEU A 21 -4.41 -10.40 4.44
N TYR A 22 -5.36 -9.52 4.09
CA TYR A 22 -5.06 -8.18 3.60
C TYR A 22 -4.28 -7.35 4.63
N LEU A 23 -4.78 -7.28 5.87
CA LEU A 23 -4.11 -6.55 6.95
C LEU A 23 -2.71 -7.09 7.25
N ARG A 24 -2.56 -8.41 7.26
CA ARG A 24 -1.24 -9.04 7.43
C ARG A 24 -0.29 -8.66 6.30
N ALA A 25 -0.74 -8.72 5.05
CA ALA A 25 0.07 -8.31 3.91
C ALA A 25 0.45 -6.83 4.00
N GLN A 26 -0.48 -5.97 4.43
CA GLN A 26 -0.25 -4.54 4.59
C GLN A 26 0.77 -4.25 5.70
N LEU A 27 0.73 -4.98 6.82
CA LEU A 27 1.75 -4.86 7.87
C LEU A 27 3.14 -5.25 7.37
N ILE A 28 3.25 -6.32 6.56
CA ILE A 28 4.52 -6.73 5.96
C ILE A 28 5.03 -5.65 5.01
N ILE A 29 4.16 -5.06 4.19
CA ILE A 29 4.50 -3.94 3.30
C ILE A 29 5.03 -2.76 4.12
N ALA A 30 4.34 -2.39 5.21
CA ALA A 30 4.74 -1.31 6.09
C ALA A 30 6.15 -1.50 6.66
N VAL A 31 6.47 -2.71 7.13
CA VAL A 31 7.81 -3.05 7.65
C VAL A 31 8.87 -2.95 6.54
N ILE A 32 8.59 -3.49 5.35
CA ILE A 32 9.50 -3.42 4.20
C ILE A 32 9.75 -1.96 3.80
N LEU A 33 8.69 -1.15 3.70
CA LEU A 33 8.81 0.26 3.33
C LEU A 33 9.54 1.08 4.39
N THR A 34 9.30 0.82 5.68
CA THR A 34 10.11 1.42 6.75
C THR A 34 11.60 1.16 6.54
N GLY A 35 11.97 -0.09 6.26
CA GLY A 35 13.36 -0.45 5.98
C GLY A 35 13.92 0.26 4.73
N LEU A 36 13.16 0.29 3.65
CA LEU A 36 13.58 0.94 2.40
C LEU A 36 13.75 2.45 2.57
N TYR A 37 12.80 3.13 3.23
CA TYR A 37 12.91 4.56 3.54
C TYR A 37 14.08 4.83 4.50
N ALA A 38 14.28 3.98 5.53
CA ALA A 38 15.39 4.15 6.46
C ALA A 38 16.74 4.07 5.75
N VAL A 39 16.93 3.07 4.90
CA VAL A 39 18.17 2.92 4.13
C VAL A 39 18.29 4.04 3.09
N GLY A 40 17.24 4.28 2.29
CA GLY A 40 17.28 5.24 1.20
C GLY A 40 17.49 6.67 1.67
N PHE A 41 16.71 7.15 2.64
CA PHE A 41 16.84 8.50 3.18
C PHE A 41 18.09 8.64 4.05
N GLY A 42 18.51 7.57 4.75
CA GLY A 42 19.75 7.56 5.50
C GLY A 42 20.97 7.72 4.60
N LEU A 43 21.05 6.99 3.49
CA LEU A 43 22.13 7.11 2.50
C LEU A 43 22.09 8.46 1.75
N ALA A 44 20.88 9.01 1.51
CA ALA A 44 20.72 10.33 0.93
C ALA A 44 21.09 11.46 1.90
N GLY A 45 21.30 11.18 3.20
CA GLY A 45 21.63 12.19 4.21
C GLY A 45 20.47 13.10 4.60
N VAL A 46 19.21 12.62 4.44
CA VAL A 46 18.00 13.37 4.84
C VAL A 46 18.01 13.56 6.36
N PRO A 47 17.77 14.79 6.86
CA PRO A 47 17.65 15.01 8.30
C PRO A 47 16.50 14.19 8.89
N TRP A 48 16.66 13.68 10.10
CA TRP A 48 15.66 12.85 10.80
C TRP A 48 15.15 11.64 9.99
N TRP A 49 15.95 11.13 9.07
CA TRP A 49 15.61 10.02 8.15
C TRP A 49 14.95 8.84 8.84
N PHE A 50 15.41 8.45 10.05
CA PHE A 50 14.85 7.32 10.78
C PHE A 50 13.42 7.57 11.23
N LEU A 51 13.13 8.76 11.77
CA LEU A 51 11.78 9.15 12.17
C LEU A 51 10.83 9.23 10.95
N ILE A 52 11.31 9.82 9.86
CA ILE A 52 10.56 9.92 8.60
C ILE A 52 10.27 8.53 8.03
N ALA A 53 11.24 7.62 8.07
CA ALA A 53 11.07 6.25 7.62
C ALA A 53 10.01 5.49 8.47
N LEU A 54 10.03 5.67 9.78
CA LEU A 54 9.06 5.05 10.68
C LEU A 54 7.64 5.57 10.41
N ILE A 55 7.49 6.89 10.30
CA ILE A 55 6.20 7.51 9.94
C ILE A 55 5.75 7.04 8.56
N GLY A 56 6.66 7.01 7.57
CA GLY A 56 6.38 6.53 6.21
C GLY A 56 5.88 5.09 6.18
N GLY A 57 6.51 4.21 6.96
CA GLY A 57 6.05 2.83 7.08
C GLY A 57 4.67 2.71 7.73
N VAL A 58 4.41 3.45 8.80
CA VAL A 58 3.10 3.45 9.45
C VAL A 58 2.01 4.03 8.52
N THR A 59 2.31 5.13 7.86
CA THR A 59 1.34 5.78 6.95
C THR A 59 1.10 4.96 5.67
N SER A 60 2.03 4.10 5.27
CA SER A 60 1.84 3.17 4.14
C SER A 60 0.72 2.15 4.36
N LEU A 61 0.22 2.00 5.60
CA LEU A 61 -1.00 1.24 5.88
C LEU A 61 -2.23 1.83 5.14
N ILE A 62 -2.17 3.11 4.79
CA ILE A 62 -3.16 3.78 3.95
C ILE A 62 -2.61 3.78 2.51
N PRO A 63 -3.11 2.90 1.62
CA PRO A 63 -2.60 2.79 0.25
C PRO A 63 -2.57 4.15 -0.46
N HIS A 64 -1.50 4.44 -1.18
CA HIS A 64 -1.28 5.64 -2.01
C HIS A 64 -1.14 6.98 -1.26
N VAL A 65 -1.88 7.20 -0.16
CA VAL A 65 -1.71 8.40 0.67
C VAL A 65 -0.43 8.29 1.50
N GLY A 66 -0.16 7.09 2.01
CA GLY A 66 0.99 6.83 2.87
C GLY A 66 2.34 7.14 2.23
N GLY A 67 2.46 6.93 0.91
CA GLY A 67 3.70 7.21 0.18
C GLY A 67 4.03 8.70 0.03
N LEU A 68 3.05 9.60 0.04
CA LEU A 68 3.27 11.04 -0.07
C LEU A 68 3.77 11.67 1.24
N ILE A 69 3.40 11.09 2.37
CA ILE A 69 3.77 11.61 3.70
C ILE A 69 5.29 11.60 3.93
N PRO A 70 6.02 10.50 3.69
CA PRO A 70 7.47 10.50 3.84
C PRO A 70 8.17 11.45 2.87
N LEU A 71 7.65 11.66 1.65
CA LEU A 71 8.17 12.68 0.74
C LEU A 71 8.00 14.08 1.30
N ALA A 72 6.79 14.42 1.77
CA ALA A 72 6.51 15.75 2.31
C ALA A 72 7.37 16.03 3.56
N LEU A 73 7.51 15.06 4.46
CA LEU A 73 8.35 15.19 5.65
C LEU A 73 9.83 15.32 5.30
N ALA A 74 10.33 14.54 4.34
CA ALA A 74 11.71 14.63 3.89
C ALA A 74 12.00 15.96 3.20
N ALA A 75 11.08 16.46 2.37
CA ALA A 75 11.19 17.78 1.75
C ALA A 75 11.22 18.92 2.78
N ILE A 76 10.35 18.85 3.80
CA ILE A 76 10.36 19.83 4.90
C ILE A 76 11.66 19.75 5.69
N ALA A 77 12.15 18.53 5.98
CA ALA A 77 13.39 18.33 6.70
C ALA A 77 14.61 18.91 5.93
N ASP A 78 14.67 18.68 4.62
CA ASP A 78 15.72 19.24 3.75
C ASP A 78 15.65 20.77 3.73
N LEU A 79 14.45 21.35 3.61
CA LEU A 79 14.25 22.79 3.62
C LEU A 79 14.68 23.42 4.94
N LEU A 80 14.29 22.85 6.08
CA LEU A 80 14.67 23.35 7.41
C LEU A 80 16.17 23.24 7.67
N ALA A 81 16.84 22.27 7.07
CA ALA A 81 18.29 22.10 7.15
C ALA A 81 19.06 22.99 6.16
N GLY A 82 18.38 23.84 5.39
CA GLY A 82 19.01 24.72 4.41
C GLY A 82 19.69 23.95 3.25
N ARG A 83 19.17 22.78 2.91
CA ARG A 83 19.71 21.97 1.81
C ARG A 83 19.41 22.61 0.45
N ASP A 84 20.32 22.39 -0.49
CA ASP A 84 20.18 22.90 -1.85
C ASP A 84 19.20 22.06 -2.71
N LEU A 85 18.90 22.56 -3.89
CA LEU A 85 18.01 21.90 -4.84
C LEU A 85 18.54 20.52 -5.27
N THR A 86 19.87 20.35 -5.31
CA THR A 86 20.52 19.09 -5.68
C THR A 86 20.20 18.01 -4.66
N HIS A 87 20.28 18.34 -3.36
CA HIS A 87 19.94 17.41 -2.30
C HIS A 87 18.45 17.03 -2.33
N PHE A 88 17.58 18.02 -2.56
CA PHE A 88 16.15 17.76 -2.73
C PHE A 88 15.86 16.82 -3.92
N ALA A 89 16.57 16.99 -5.05
CA ALA A 89 16.43 16.10 -6.21
C ALA A 89 16.86 14.67 -5.90
N ILE A 90 17.91 14.48 -5.08
CA ILE A 90 18.34 13.15 -4.61
C ILE A 90 17.26 12.53 -3.71
N THR A 91 16.77 13.27 -2.73
CA THR A 91 15.69 12.84 -1.82
C THR A 91 14.43 12.43 -2.60
N PHE A 92 14.02 13.24 -3.57
CA PHE A 92 12.90 12.93 -4.46
C PHE A 92 13.16 11.67 -5.31
N GLY A 93 14.37 11.52 -5.86
CA GLY A 93 14.78 10.35 -6.64
C GLY A 93 14.72 9.06 -5.83
N VAL A 94 15.19 9.09 -4.57
CA VAL A 94 15.09 7.97 -3.65
C VAL A 94 13.64 7.61 -3.35
N TRP A 95 12.82 8.60 -3.03
CA TRP A 95 11.38 8.40 -2.81
C TRP A 95 10.69 7.81 -4.05
N LEU A 96 10.96 8.35 -5.22
CA LEU A 96 10.38 7.89 -6.48
C LEU A 96 10.76 6.43 -6.75
N PHE A 97 12.02 6.07 -6.58
CA PHE A 97 12.49 4.69 -6.73
C PHE A 97 11.76 3.73 -5.78
N ILE A 98 11.63 4.10 -4.50
CA ILE A 98 10.91 3.29 -3.51
C ILE A 98 9.42 3.16 -3.89
N SER A 99 8.80 4.25 -4.34
CA SER A 99 7.38 4.27 -4.75
C SER A 99 7.13 3.38 -5.99
N ILE A 100 8.05 3.39 -6.96
CA ILE A 100 7.99 2.49 -8.12
C ILE A 100 8.13 1.03 -7.65
N LEU A 101 9.10 0.75 -6.78
CA LEU A 101 9.32 -0.59 -6.24
C LEU A 101 8.11 -1.08 -5.44
N GLU A 102 7.50 -0.21 -4.64
CA GLU A 102 6.25 -0.49 -3.92
C GLU A 102 5.12 -0.86 -4.88
N GLY A 103 4.81 0.03 -5.83
CA GLY A 103 3.65 -0.13 -6.72
C GLY A 103 3.77 -1.28 -7.70
N PHE A 104 4.96 -1.52 -8.26
CA PHE A 104 5.14 -2.53 -9.31
C PHE A 104 5.67 -3.87 -8.81
N VAL A 105 6.32 -3.93 -7.65
CA VAL A 105 6.97 -5.15 -7.16
C VAL A 105 6.38 -5.63 -5.83
N ILE A 106 6.40 -4.77 -4.81
CA ILE A 106 6.08 -5.17 -3.43
C ILE A 106 4.58 -5.44 -3.31
N THR A 107 3.76 -4.45 -3.63
CA THR A 107 2.29 -4.53 -3.52
C THR A 107 1.70 -5.65 -4.37
N PRO A 108 2.03 -5.81 -5.68
CA PRO A 108 1.50 -6.92 -6.46
C PRO A 108 1.90 -8.30 -5.94
N ARG A 109 3.13 -8.46 -5.46
CA ARG A 109 3.59 -9.76 -4.95
C ARG A 109 2.94 -10.16 -3.64
N LEU A 110 2.67 -9.20 -2.76
CA LEU A 110 2.14 -9.46 -1.42
C LEU A 110 0.62 -9.48 -1.37
N LEU A 111 -0.06 -8.66 -2.17
CA LEU A 111 -1.52 -8.52 -2.14
C LEU A 111 -2.25 -9.39 -3.16
N SER A 112 -1.72 -9.60 -4.38
CA SER A 112 -2.46 -10.33 -5.42
C SER A 112 -2.62 -11.82 -5.11
N LYS A 113 -1.60 -12.47 -4.54
CA LYS A 113 -1.63 -13.90 -4.24
C LYS A 113 -2.63 -14.27 -3.13
N PRO A 114 -2.64 -13.58 -1.97
CA PRO A 114 -3.60 -13.87 -0.90
C PRO A 114 -5.05 -13.62 -1.30
N LEU A 115 -5.31 -12.60 -2.12
CA LEU A 115 -6.68 -12.20 -2.47
C LEU A 115 -7.23 -12.95 -3.70
N GLY A 116 -6.39 -13.65 -4.46
CA GLY A 116 -6.79 -14.36 -5.67
C GLY A 116 -7.42 -13.45 -6.73
N LEU A 117 -7.07 -12.16 -6.70
CA LEU A 117 -7.60 -11.14 -7.59
C LEU A 117 -6.67 -10.96 -8.81
N ARG A 118 -7.27 -10.74 -9.99
CA ARG A 118 -6.51 -10.34 -11.16
C ARG A 118 -6.09 -8.88 -11.01
N PRO A 119 -4.81 -8.52 -11.25
CA PRO A 119 -4.33 -7.15 -11.07
C PRO A 119 -5.15 -6.09 -11.81
N LEU A 120 -5.63 -6.44 -13.02
CA LEU A 120 -6.47 -5.55 -13.82
C LEU A 120 -7.81 -5.24 -13.15
N ILE A 121 -8.44 -6.23 -12.49
CA ILE A 121 -9.71 -6.03 -11.78
C ILE A 121 -9.50 -5.10 -10.59
N VAL A 122 -8.39 -5.27 -9.87
CA VAL A 122 -8.03 -4.38 -8.75
C VAL A 122 -7.84 -2.95 -9.24
N PHE A 123 -7.09 -2.77 -10.33
CA PHE A 123 -6.85 -1.47 -10.94
C PHE A 123 -8.15 -0.76 -11.36
N LEU A 124 -9.02 -1.45 -12.09
CA LEU A 124 -10.32 -0.90 -12.51
C LEU A 124 -11.24 -0.58 -11.33
N ALA A 125 -11.26 -1.43 -10.30
CA ALA A 125 -12.06 -1.20 -9.10
C ALA A 125 -11.57 0.01 -8.30
N VAL A 126 -10.24 0.21 -8.20
CA VAL A 126 -9.67 1.38 -7.54
C VAL A 126 -10.05 2.66 -8.28
N ILE A 127 -9.95 2.67 -9.62
CA ILE A 127 -10.38 3.81 -10.44
C ILE A 127 -11.88 4.08 -10.23
N ALA A 128 -12.73 3.08 -10.37
CA ALA A 128 -14.17 3.24 -10.22
C ALA A 128 -14.56 3.73 -8.81
N ALA A 129 -13.98 3.16 -7.76
CA ALA A 129 -14.23 3.58 -6.39
C ALA A 129 -13.75 5.01 -6.12
N SER A 130 -12.62 5.42 -6.72
CA SER A 130 -12.11 6.78 -6.63
C SER A 130 -13.05 7.79 -7.29
N PHE A 131 -13.61 7.46 -8.45
CA PHE A 131 -14.60 8.30 -9.13
C PHE A 131 -15.91 8.43 -8.35
N LEU A 132 -16.39 7.35 -7.73
CA LEU A 132 -17.69 7.31 -7.06
C LEU A 132 -17.64 7.91 -5.64
N PHE A 133 -16.56 7.65 -4.91
CA PHE A 133 -16.45 7.97 -3.48
C PHE A 133 -15.24 8.85 -3.15
N GLY A 134 -14.54 9.37 -4.17
CA GLY A 134 -13.38 10.23 -3.97
C GLY A 134 -12.23 9.54 -3.23
N PRO A 135 -11.47 10.28 -2.38
CA PRO A 135 -10.32 9.75 -1.64
C PRO A 135 -10.67 8.57 -0.72
N VAL A 136 -11.88 8.57 -0.16
CA VAL A 136 -12.36 7.48 0.70
C VAL A 136 -12.58 6.20 -0.11
N GLY A 137 -13.17 6.31 -1.31
CA GLY A 137 -13.32 5.19 -2.24
C GLY A 137 -11.99 4.60 -2.66
N PHE A 138 -11.02 5.44 -2.92
CA PHE A 138 -9.67 5.04 -3.27
C PHE A 138 -8.99 4.21 -2.16
N ILE A 139 -9.11 4.62 -0.90
CA ILE A 139 -8.53 3.92 0.25
C ILE A 139 -9.23 2.58 0.50
N LEU A 140 -10.55 2.56 0.38
CA LEU A 140 -11.38 1.39 0.70
C LEU A 140 -11.59 0.44 -0.50
N ALA A 141 -11.14 0.81 -1.70
CA ALA A 141 -11.37 0.04 -2.93
C ALA A 141 -10.92 -1.42 -2.82
N ILE A 142 -9.72 -1.67 -2.32
CA ILE A 142 -9.14 -3.03 -2.25
C ILE A 142 -9.86 -3.89 -1.20
N PRO A 143 -10.05 -3.45 0.07
CA PRO A 143 -10.81 -4.23 1.03
C PRO A 143 -12.28 -4.42 0.64
N ALA A 144 -12.92 -3.40 0.07
CA ALA A 144 -14.29 -3.52 -0.43
C ALA A 144 -14.40 -4.53 -1.59
N LEU A 145 -13.48 -4.46 -2.56
CA LEU A 145 -13.43 -5.41 -3.67
C LEU A 145 -13.24 -6.84 -3.18
N ALA A 146 -12.37 -7.04 -2.19
CA ALA A 146 -12.12 -8.36 -1.62
C ALA A 146 -13.41 -8.97 -1.02
N VAL A 147 -14.20 -8.17 -0.30
CA VAL A 147 -15.49 -8.59 0.26
C VAL A 147 -16.52 -8.84 -0.84
N VAL A 148 -16.66 -7.93 -1.80
CA VAL A 148 -17.59 -8.08 -2.94
C VAL A 148 -17.30 -9.35 -3.73
N MET A 149 -16.04 -9.69 -3.96
CA MET A 149 -15.65 -10.91 -4.68
C MET A 149 -16.00 -12.19 -3.91
N VAL A 150 -15.94 -12.17 -2.57
CA VAL A 150 -16.40 -13.29 -1.74
C VAL A 150 -17.90 -13.53 -1.95
N PHE A 151 -18.71 -12.46 -1.86
CA PHE A 151 -20.15 -12.55 -2.09
C PHE A 151 -20.49 -12.98 -3.53
N TRP A 152 -19.83 -12.40 -4.53
CA TRP A 152 -20.01 -12.78 -5.93
C TRP A 152 -19.76 -14.26 -6.18
N ARG A 153 -18.65 -14.80 -5.67
CA ARG A 153 -18.35 -16.24 -5.74
C ARG A 153 -19.37 -17.11 -5.03
N TYR A 154 -19.92 -16.62 -3.93
CA TYR A 154 -20.96 -17.34 -3.20
C TYR A 154 -22.26 -17.45 -4.00
N PHE A 155 -22.68 -16.38 -4.68
CA PHE A 155 -23.89 -16.38 -5.52
C PHE A 155 -23.72 -17.24 -6.78
N GLN A 156 -22.56 -17.32 -7.38
CA GLN A 156 -22.31 -18.17 -8.56
C GLN A 156 -22.32 -19.67 -8.25
N ARG A 157 -22.31 -20.06 -7.00
CA ARG A 157 -22.32 -21.48 -6.56
C ARG A 157 -23.71 -22.00 -6.23
N ARG A 158 -24.71 -21.14 -6.20
CA ARG A 158 -26.12 -21.55 -6.11
C ARG A 158 -26.75 -21.77 -7.49
#